data_6856eb6cc12cb4fce84ddd12a179fe27
#
_entry.id   6856eb6cc12cb4fce84ddd12a179fe27
#
_cell.length_a   1.000
_cell.length_b   1.000
_cell.length_c   1.000
_cell.angle_alpha   90.00
_cell.angle_beta   90.00
_cell.angle_gamma   90.00
#
_symmetry.space_group_name_H-M   'P 1'
#
loop_
_entity.id
_entity.type
_entity.pdbx_description
1 polymer ?
#
loop_
_entity_poly.entity_id
_entity_poly.type
_entity_poly.pdbx_seq_one_letter_code
_entity_poly.pdbx_strand_id
1 'polypeptide(L)'
;MDHKLSLGLAMLPLVPAVQAQEQGRQDGERPNIIFIMSDDHAQQAMSIYGHPIGKVAPTPNIDRIGQEGAVFWNNYCCNSISGPSRAAILTGKHSHKNGFMKNWALGFDGSQQTLPKLLQQGGYETAVIGKWHLISKPTGFDHWMILNDQGEYCNPQFITEGDTTIHKGYVTDLITQYCEEWMDNGRDKNKPFFLMMHHKAIHRNWVPAERHYRLYEHAKFPLPDNYYDAYEGRYAAQMQKMNIYRDMYEGHDLKMVAG
;
A
#
# COMPACT_ATOMS: atom_id res chain seq x y z
N MET A 1 37.17 -55.77 22.45
CA MET A 1 37.09 -54.28 22.64
C MET A 1 35.82 -53.81 21.98
N ASP A 2 34.74 -53.81 22.75
CA ASP A 2 33.41 -53.50 22.26
C ASP A 2 33.14 -52.00 22.48
N HIS A 3 33.05 -51.23 21.41
CA HIS A 3 32.59 -49.85 21.47
C HIS A 3 31.05 -49.78 21.29
N LYS A 4 30.34 -49.61 22.39
CA LYS A 4 28.91 -49.29 22.38
C LYS A 4 28.73 -47.82 22.01
N LEU A 5 28.14 -47.54 20.84
CA LEU A 5 27.61 -46.22 20.50
C LEU A 5 26.31 -46.00 21.28
N SER A 6 26.28 -45.01 22.13
CA SER A 6 25.08 -44.50 22.80
C SER A 6 24.46 -43.42 21.92
N LEU A 7 23.28 -43.67 21.31
CA LEU A 7 22.46 -42.66 20.67
C LEU A 7 21.74 -41.86 21.75
N GLY A 8 22.18 -40.62 21.95
CA GLY A 8 21.44 -39.62 22.73
C GLY A 8 20.25 -39.07 21.95
N LEU A 9 19.06 -39.40 22.41
CA LEU A 9 17.79 -38.83 21.87
C LEU A 9 17.65 -37.41 22.41
N ALA A 10 17.90 -36.42 21.57
CA ALA A 10 17.66 -35.01 21.92
C ALA A 10 16.15 -34.72 21.87
N MET A 11 15.54 -34.52 23.04
CA MET A 11 14.18 -34.00 23.15
C MET A 11 14.18 -32.52 22.73
N LEU A 12 13.53 -32.22 21.62
CA LEU A 12 13.17 -30.87 21.24
C LEU A 12 12.06 -30.34 22.17
N PRO A 13 12.16 -29.11 22.71
CA PRO A 13 11.10 -28.58 23.53
C PRO A 13 9.86 -28.32 22.66
N LEU A 14 8.72 -28.87 23.08
CA LEU A 14 7.42 -28.53 22.55
C LEU A 14 7.16 -27.02 22.84
N VAL A 15 7.15 -26.22 21.79
CA VAL A 15 6.64 -24.86 21.86
C VAL A 15 5.13 -24.95 22.06
N PRO A 16 4.54 -24.36 23.12
CA PRO A 16 3.09 -24.38 23.27
C PRO A 16 2.46 -23.60 22.10
N ALA A 17 1.58 -24.26 21.36
CA ALA A 17 0.73 -23.60 20.39
C ALA A 17 -0.10 -22.57 21.13
N VAL A 18 0.09 -21.30 20.81
CA VAL A 18 -0.81 -20.21 21.24
C VAL A 18 -2.16 -20.48 20.58
N GLN A 19 -3.09 -21.06 21.35
CA GLN A 19 -4.48 -21.10 20.95
C GLN A 19 -4.99 -19.65 20.93
N ALA A 20 -5.13 -19.07 19.74
CA ALA A 20 -5.92 -17.87 19.56
C ALA A 20 -7.34 -18.21 20.06
N GLN A 21 -7.81 -17.49 21.07
CA GLN A 21 -9.19 -17.59 21.52
C GLN A 21 -10.06 -17.18 20.36
N GLU A 22 -10.74 -18.13 19.73
CA GLU A 22 -11.89 -17.91 18.88
C GLU A 22 -12.98 -17.29 19.75
N GLN A 23 -13.00 -15.96 19.85
CA GLN A 23 -14.17 -15.26 20.34
C GLN A 23 -15.29 -15.49 19.32
N GLY A 24 -16.33 -16.20 19.76
CA GLY A 24 -17.44 -16.73 19.02
C GLY A 24 -17.95 -15.86 17.87
N ARG A 25 -17.47 -16.11 16.67
CA ARG A 25 -18.20 -15.78 15.46
C ARG A 25 -19.39 -16.72 15.38
N GLN A 26 -20.58 -16.15 15.30
CA GLN A 26 -21.73 -16.95 14.91
C GLN A 26 -21.44 -17.51 13.51
N ASP A 27 -21.56 -18.83 13.36
CA ASP A 27 -21.41 -19.51 12.07
C ASP A 27 -22.32 -18.84 11.04
N GLY A 28 -21.73 -18.12 10.07
CA GLY A 28 -22.43 -17.52 8.95
C GLY A 28 -22.16 -16.02 8.68
N GLU A 29 -21.58 -15.26 9.59
CA GLU A 29 -21.32 -13.84 9.35
C GLU A 29 -20.04 -13.61 8.55
N ARG A 30 -20.18 -13.14 7.31
CA ARG A 30 -19.06 -12.80 6.42
C ARG A 30 -18.40 -11.49 6.90
N PRO A 31 -17.07 -11.43 7.05
CA PRO A 31 -16.39 -10.22 7.52
C PRO A 31 -16.44 -9.08 6.49
N ASN A 32 -16.50 -7.85 6.97
CA ASN A 32 -16.17 -6.70 6.15
C ASN A 32 -14.66 -6.71 5.85
N ILE A 33 -14.27 -6.27 4.65
CA ILE A 33 -12.89 -6.27 4.19
C ILE A 33 -12.50 -4.85 3.78
N ILE A 34 -11.46 -4.31 4.41
CA ILE A 34 -10.87 -3.02 4.02
C ILE A 34 -9.43 -3.29 3.57
N PHE A 35 -9.14 -2.95 2.33
CA PHE A 35 -7.80 -3.00 1.74
C PHE A 35 -7.23 -1.58 1.66
N ILE A 36 -6.27 -1.25 2.50
CA ILE A 36 -5.61 0.06 2.52
C ILE A 36 -4.26 -0.05 1.83
N MET A 37 -4.01 0.83 0.86
CA MET A 37 -2.75 0.87 0.12
C MET A 37 -2.17 2.28 0.13
N SER A 38 -0.90 2.40 0.52
CA SER A 38 -0.07 3.59 0.31
C SER A 38 0.82 3.39 -0.91
N ASP A 39 1.17 4.48 -1.61
CA ASP A 39 1.93 4.45 -2.85
C ASP A 39 3.42 4.76 -2.59
N ASP A 40 4.32 3.91 -3.09
CA ASP A 40 5.77 4.01 -2.90
C ASP A 40 6.21 4.06 -1.42
N HIS A 41 5.49 3.39 -0.53
CA HIS A 41 5.79 3.39 0.90
C HIS A 41 6.81 2.29 1.24
N ALA A 42 8.03 2.70 1.54
CA ALA A 42 9.09 1.76 1.90
C ALA A 42 8.79 1.08 3.26
N GLN A 43 9.06 -0.22 3.35
CA GLN A 43 8.91 -1.00 4.57
C GLN A 43 9.64 -0.37 5.77
N GLN A 44 10.85 0.15 5.53
CA GLN A 44 11.67 0.81 6.54
C GLN A 44 11.01 2.06 7.17
N ALA A 45 10.08 2.69 6.46
CA ALA A 45 9.36 3.86 6.96
C ALA A 45 8.17 3.51 7.87
N MET A 46 7.86 2.23 8.04
CA MET A 46 6.86 1.76 9.02
C MET A 46 7.56 1.26 10.27
N SER A 47 7.31 1.91 11.43
CA SER A 47 8.09 1.68 12.65
C SER A 47 7.96 0.27 13.23
N ILE A 48 6.87 -0.44 12.92
CA ILE A 48 6.67 -1.83 13.35
C ILE A 48 7.75 -2.80 12.84
N TYR A 49 8.43 -2.48 11.73
CA TYR A 49 9.53 -3.28 11.20
C TYR A 49 10.89 -3.01 11.88
N GLY A 50 10.93 -2.12 12.87
CA GLY A 50 12.10 -1.95 13.73
C GLY A 50 13.27 -1.19 13.11
N HIS A 51 13.13 -0.57 11.93
CA HIS A 51 14.19 0.23 11.35
C HIS A 51 14.47 1.50 12.18
N PRO A 52 15.73 1.96 12.32
CA PRO A 52 16.10 3.14 13.12
C PRO A 52 15.31 4.41 12.81
N ILE A 53 14.87 4.60 11.58
CA ILE A 53 14.04 5.76 11.18
C ILE A 53 12.71 5.81 11.93
N GLY A 54 12.14 4.67 12.28
CA GLY A 54 10.89 4.56 13.03
C GLY A 54 10.97 5.10 14.46
N LYS A 55 12.19 5.25 15.03
CA LYS A 55 12.39 5.91 16.30
C LYS A 55 12.24 7.43 16.22
N VAL A 56 12.50 8.01 15.04
CA VAL A 56 12.40 9.46 14.78
C VAL A 56 11.02 9.79 14.20
N ALA A 57 10.53 8.94 13.30
CA ALA A 57 9.25 9.10 12.61
C ALA A 57 8.37 7.85 12.82
N PRO A 58 7.75 7.70 14.01
CA PRO A 58 6.91 6.54 14.30
C PRO A 58 5.59 6.57 13.51
N THR A 59 5.05 5.37 13.23
CA THR A 59 3.78 5.17 12.53
C THR A 59 2.76 4.45 13.42
N PRO A 60 2.34 5.05 14.55
CA PRO A 60 1.62 4.34 15.62
C PRO A 60 0.29 3.73 15.16
N ASN A 61 -0.43 4.37 14.23
CA ASN A 61 -1.71 3.85 13.74
C ASN A 61 -1.53 2.66 12.78
N ILE A 62 -0.46 2.66 11.96
CA ILE A 62 -0.10 1.51 11.12
C ILE A 62 0.41 0.37 12.01
N ASP A 63 1.27 0.69 12.98
CA ASP A 63 1.84 -0.28 13.91
C ASP A 63 0.74 -1.01 14.71
N ARG A 64 -0.32 -0.30 15.11
CA ARG A 64 -1.47 -0.88 15.81
C ARG A 64 -2.15 -1.97 14.99
N ILE A 65 -2.31 -1.79 13.67
CA ILE A 65 -2.88 -2.83 12.80
C ILE A 65 -2.05 -4.10 12.87
N GLY A 66 -0.73 -3.98 12.85
CA GLY A 66 0.17 -5.13 12.96
C GLY A 66 0.20 -5.75 14.37
N GLN A 67 0.10 -4.93 15.41
CA GLN A 67 0.09 -5.36 16.82
C GLN A 67 -1.20 -6.11 17.18
N GLU A 68 -2.33 -5.68 16.65
CA GLU A 68 -3.65 -6.28 16.89
C GLU A 68 -3.98 -7.40 15.87
N GLY A 69 -3.15 -7.58 14.85
CA GLY A 69 -3.34 -8.54 13.76
C GLY A 69 -2.08 -9.33 13.43
N ALA A 70 -1.54 -9.15 12.23
CA ALA A 70 -0.35 -9.84 11.76
C ALA A 70 0.58 -8.92 10.97
N VAL A 71 1.88 -9.19 11.06
CA VAL A 71 2.94 -8.50 10.29
C VAL A 71 3.60 -9.51 9.36
N PHE A 72 3.63 -9.18 8.06
CA PHE A 72 4.30 -10.01 7.06
C PHE A 72 5.70 -9.46 6.78
N TRP A 73 6.72 -10.17 7.25
CA TRP A 73 8.13 -9.80 7.06
C TRP A 73 8.63 -10.03 5.64
N ASN A 74 8.06 -11.02 4.95
CA ASN A 74 8.45 -11.44 3.62
C ASN A 74 7.25 -11.40 2.68
N ASN A 75 6.83 -10.21 2.31
CA ASN A 75 5.77 -9.98 1.32
C ASN A 75 6.37 -9.27 0.10
N TYR A 76 6.12 -9.82 -1.09
CA TYR A 76 6.73 -9.34 -2.33
C TYR A 76 5.65 -8.96 -3.35
N CYS A 77 5.85 -7.84 -4.03
CA CYS A 77 4.99 -7.45 -5.14
C CYS A 77 5.40 -8.18 -6.43
N CYS A 78 4.41 -8.52 -7.25
CA CYS A 78 4.64 -9.18 -8.54
C CYS A 78 5.31 -8.27 -9.57
N ASN A 79 5.14 -6.96 -9.44
CA ASN A 79 5.71 -5.94 -10.30
C ASN A 79 5.80 -4.63 -9.52
N SER A 80 6.99 -4.08 -9.34
CA SER A 80 7.26 -2.94 -8.47
C SER A 80 7.07 -1.58 -9.16
N ILE A 81 6.03 -1.46 -9.99
CA ILE A 81 5.60 -0.19 -10.59
C ILE A 81 4.08 -0.04 -10.46
N SER A 82 3.61 1.17 -10.22
CA SER A 82 2.26 1.50 -9.74
C SER A 82 1.11 0.77 -10.47
N GLY A 83 0.89 1.01 -11.75
CA GLY A 83 -0.21 0.40 -12.49
C GLY A 83 -0.14 -1.13 -12.55
N PRO A 84 0.99 -1.73 -12.99
CA PRO A 84 1.16 -3.18 -13.01
C PRO A 84 0.98 -3.86 -11.65
N SER A 85 1.43 -3.23 -10.56
CA SER A 85 1.18 -3.73 -9.19
C SER A 85 -0.31 -3.78 -8.88
N ARG A 86 -1.04 -2.70 -9.19
CA ARG A 86 -2.50 -2.60 -8.97
C ARG A 86 -3.27 -3.63 -9.79
N ALA A 87 -2.89 -3.82 -11.07
CA ALA A 87 -3.46 -4.86 -11.93
C ALA A 87 -3.21 -6.28 -11.38
N ALA A 88 -2.00 -6.52 -10.83
CA ALA A 88 -1.67 -7.81 -10.21
C ALA A 88 -2.50 -8.06 -8.93
N ILE A 89 -2.69 -7.04 -8.10
CA ILE A 89 -3.55 -7.11 -6.89
C ILE A 89 -5.01 -7.42 -7.27
N LEU A 90 -5.55 -6.73 -8.27
CA LEU A 90 -6.93 -6.94 -8.71
C LEU A 90 -7.17 -8.35 -9.27
N THR A 91 -6.22 -8.87 -10.04
CA THR A 91 -6.40 -10.12 -10.80
C THR A 91 -5.83 -11.37 -10.13
N GLY A 92 -4.93 -11.21 -9.14
CA GLY A 92 -4.13 -12.32 -8.61
C GLY A 92 -3.15 -12.91 -9.63
N LYS A 93 -2.85 -12.20 -10.72
CA LYS A 93 -2.01 -12.67 -11.83
C LYS A 93 -0.78 -11.80 -12.01
N HIS A 94 0.35 -12.40 -12.35
CA HIS A 94 1.53 -11.67 -12.81
C HIS A 94 1.24 -10.82 -14.05
N SER A 95 1.97 -9.73 -14.22
CA SER A 95 1.74 -8.73 -15.28
C SER A 95 1.71 -9.31 -16.70
N HIS A 96 2.55 -10.31 -16.99
CA HIS A 96 2.56 -10.99 -18.29
C HIS A 96 1.30 -11.86 -18.53
N LYS A 97 0.55 -12.20 -17.49
CA LYS A 97 -0.72 -12.95 -17.56
C LYS A 97 -1.94 -12.05 -17.57
N ASN A 98 -1.89 -10.92 -16.85
CA ASN A 98 -2.99 -9.94 -16.86
C ASN A 98 -2.88 -8.91 -17.99
N GLY A 99 -1.74 -8.86 -18.69
CA GLY A 99 -1.51 -7.99 -19.84
C GLY A 99 -1.10 -6.55 -19.50
N PHE A 100 -1.13 -6.13 -18.25
CA PHE A 100 -0.80 -4.76 -17.84
C PHE A 100 0.64 -4.69 -17.29
N MET A 101 1.61 -4.49 -18.18
CA MET A 101 3.04 -4.62 -17.87
C MET A 101 3.77 -3.31 -17.57
N LYS A 102 3.16 -2.14 -17.87
CA LYS A 102 3.78 -0.82 -17.73
C LYS A 102 2.71 0.25 -17.56
N ASN A 103 3.07 1.40 -16.95
CA ASN A 103 2.13 2.49 -16.66
C ASN A 103 1.51 3.14 -17.90
N TRP A 104 2.20 3.11 -19.04
CA TRP A 104 1.72 3.67 -20.29
C TRP A 104 1.21 2.59 -21.25
N ALA A 105 0.41 1.71 -20.73
CA ALA A 105 -0.37 0.76 -21.52
C ALA A 105 -1.63 1.41 -22.10
N LEU A 106 -2.35 0.67 -22.93
CA LEU A 106 -3.64 1.12 -23.51
C LEU A 106 -4.81 1.15 -22.51
N GLY A 107 -4.56 0.77 -21.28
CA GLY A 107 -5.55 0.62 -20.22
C GLY A 107 -5.63 -0.83 -19.72
N PHE A 108 -6.09 -0.97 -18.49
CA PHE A 108 -6.34 -2.30 -17.92
C PHE A 108 -7.58 -2.92 -18.54
N ASP A 109 -7.47 -4.18 -18.97
CA ASP A 109 -8.61 -4.95 -19.45
C ASP A 109 -9.53 -5.32 -18.27
N GLY A 110 -10.54 -4.49 -18.06
CA GLY A 110 -11.55 -4.66 -17.01
C GLY A 110 -12.51 -5.82 -17.27
N SER A 111 -12.47 -6.52 -18.41
CA SER A 111 -13.31 -7.71 -18.66
C SER A 111 -12.81 -8.94 -17.88
N GLN A 112 -11.55 -8.95 -17.49
CA GLN A 112 -10.95 -10.04 -16.72
C GLN A 112 -11.66 -10.28 -15.39
N GLN A 113 -11.54 -11.50 -14.87
CA GLN A 113 -11.90 -11.82 -13.50
C GLN A 113 -10.99 -11.08 -12.53
N THR A 114 -11.61 -10.38 -11.57
CA THR A 114 -10.91 -9.62 -10.53
C THR A 114 -11.48 -9.94 -9.16
N LEU A 115 -10.71 -9.71 -8.10
CA LEU A 115 -11.15 -9.92 -6.72
C LEU A 115 -12.48 -9.21 -6.40
N PRO A 116 -12.67 -7.91 -6.72
CA PRO A 116 -13.96 -7.26 -6.44
C PRO A 116 -15.15 -7.91 -7.16
N LYS A 117 -14.99 -8.36 -8.41
CA LYS A 117 -16.05 -9.09 -9.12
C LYS A 117 -16.43 -10.41 -8.44
N LEU A 118 -15.45 -11.15 -7.94
CA LEU A 118 -15.69 -12.39 -7.20
C LEU A 118 -16.40 -12.11 -5.88
N LEU A 119 -16.01 -11.02 -5.20
CA LEU A 119 -16.68 -10.61 -3.96
C LEU A 119 -18.12 -10.14 -4.21
N GLN A 120 -18.40 -9.42 -5.30
CA GLN A 120 -19.76 -9.10 -5.71
C GLN A 120 -20.60 -10.37 -5.95
N GLN A 121 -20.07 -11.36 -6.65
CA GLN A 121 -20.73 -12.66 -6.83
C GLN A 121 -20.97 -13.36 -5.49
N GLY A 122 -20.08 -13.15 -4.52
CA GLY A 122 -20.23 -13.60 -3.14
C GLY A 122 -21.20 -12.75 -2.31
N GLY A 123 -21.86 -11.73 -2.88
CA GLY A 123 -22.84 -10.87 -2.21
C GLY A 123 -22.24 -9.74 -1.37
N TYR A 124 -20.98 -9.38 -1.61
CA TYR A 124 -20.36 -8.19 -1.04
C TYR A 124 -20.76 -6.95 -1.82
N GLU A 125 -20.94 -5.83 -1.14
CA GLU A 125 -20.93 -4.53 -1.77
C GLU A 125 -19.48 -4.03 -1.88
N THR A 126 -19.09 -3.51 -3.05
CA THR A 126 -17.68 -3.25 -3.36
C THR A 126 -17.43 -1.78 -3.70
N ALA A 127 -16.37 -1.21 -3.15
CA ALA A 127 -15.98 0.16 -3.47
C ALA A 127 -14.47 0.30 -3.69
N VAL A 128 -14.07 1.29 -4.51
CA VAL A 128 -12.70 1.78 -4.60
C VAL A 128 -12.67 3.29 -4.57
N ILE A 129 -11.85 3.85 -3.66
CA ILE A 129 -11.70 5.29 -3.48
C ILE A 129 -10.21 5.64 -3.45
N GLY A 130 -9.81 6.63 -4.26
CA GLY A 130 -8.44 7.14 -4.32
C GLY A 130 -7.68 6.79 -5.59
N LYS A 131 -6.37 6.55 -5.49
CA LYS A 131 -5.51 6.35 -6.67
C LYS A 131 -5.82 5.05 -7.39
N TRP A 132 -6.21 5.15 -8.67
CA TRP A 132 -6.49 4.00 -9.55
C TRP A 132 -5.30 3.65 -10.46
N HIS A 133 -4.87 4.59 -11.27
CA HIS A 133 -3.70 4.52 -12.14
C HIS A 133 -3.67 3.31 -13.11
N LEU A 134 -4.84 2.90 -13.59
CA LEU A 134 -4.99 1.81 -14.56
C LEU A 134 -5.54 2.28 -15.92
N ILE A 135 -5.67 3.61 -16.12
CA ILE A 135 -6.13 4.27 -17.35
C ILE A 135 -7.61 4.02 -17.63
N SER A 136 -8.05 2.76 -17.67
CA SER A 136 -9.45 2.41 -17.84
C SER A 136 -10.29 2.71 -16.59
N LYS A 137 -11.59 2.87 -16.74
CA LYS A 137 -12.52 3.01 -15.61
C LYS A 137 -12.54 1.73 -14.75
N PRO A 138 -12.76 1.83 -13.43
CA PRO A 138 -12.96 0.68 -12.56
C PRO A 138 -14.11 -0.20 -13.01
N THR A 139 -13.97 -1.51 -12.87
CA THR A 139 -15.01 -2.50 -13.12
C THR A 139 -15.10 -3.49 -11.96
N GLY A 140 -16.30 -3.97 -11.64
CA GLY A 140 -16.52 -4.87 -10.50
C GLY A 140 -16.60 -4.13 -9.16
N PHE A 141 -16.95 -2.85 -9.21
CA PHE A 141 -17.23 -2.03 -8.04
C PHE A 141 -18.63 -1.43 -8.18
N ASP A 142 -19.39 -1.47 -7.08
CA ASP A 142 -20.71 -0.83 -6.99
C ASP A 142 -20.56 0.68 -6.79
N HIS A 143 -19.47 1.10 -6.15
CA HIS A 143 -19.10 2.50 -5.98
C HIS A 143 -17.62 2.72 -6.31
N TRP A 144 -17.31 3.82 -7.02
CA TRP A 144 -15.94 4.22 -7.22
C TRP A 144 -15.78 5.73 -7.37
N MET A 145 -14.70 6.24 -6.78
CA MET A 145 -14.28 7.63 -6.86
C MET A 145 -12.75 7.66 -6.91
N ILE A 146 -12.20 7.91 -8.09
CA ILE A 146 -10.77 7.74 -8.33
C ILE A 146 -10.07 9.05 -8.65
N LEU A 147 -8.80 9.14 -8.27
CA LEU A 147 -7.95 10.26 -8.68
C LEU A 147 -7.71 10.23 -10.19
N ASN A 148 -7.65 11.42 -10.80
CA ASN A 148 -7.20 11.56 -12.16
C ASN A 148 -5.69 11.27 -12.24
N ASP A 149 -5.29 10.27 -13.01
CA ASP A 149 -3.92 9.79 -13.19
C ASP A 149 -3.18 9.58 -11.86
N GLN A 150 -2.10 10.31 -11.62
CA GLN A 150 -1.29 10.27 -10.38
C GLN A 150 -1.97 11.00 -9.21
N GLY A 151 -2.91 11.87 -9.50
CA GLY A 151 -3.53 12.79 -8.54
C GLY A 151 -2.59 13.88 -8.03
N GLU A 152 -3.18 14.96 -7.54
CA GLU A 152 -2.47 16.04 -6.88
C GLU A 152 -2.59 15.90 -5.34
N TYR A 153 -1.59 16.41 -4.59
CA TYR A 153 -1.65 16.42 -3.14
C TYR A 153 -2.65 17.43 -2.58
N CYS A 154 -2.72 18.59 -3.22
CA CYS A 154 -3.64 19.66 -2.84
C CYS A 154 -4.68 19.87 -3.93
N ASN A 155 -5.93 19.99 -3.53
CA ASN A 155 -7.08 20.21 -4.41
C ASN A 155 -7.13 19.19 -5.57
N PRO A 156 -7.09 17.88 -5.27
CA PRO A 156 -7.05 16.84 -6.28
C PRO A 156 -8.30 16.81 -7.12
N GLN A 157 -8.15 16.37 -8.36
CA GLN A 157 -9.26 16.04 -9.23
C GLN A 157 -9.68 14.59 -9.02
N PHE A 158 -10.97 14.39 -8.73
CA PHE A 158 -11.59 13.07 -8.66
C PHE A 158 -12.49 12.83 -9.87
N ILE A 159 -12.51 11.60 -10.30
CA ILE A 159 -13.35 11.07 -11.38
C ILE A 159 -14.33 10.08 -10.75
N THR A 160 -15.62 10.26 -11.06
CA THR A 160 -16.70 9.34 -10.77
C THR A 160 -17.31 8.80 -12.06
N GLU A 161 -18.39 8.03 -11.99
CA GLU A 161 -19.03 7.47 -13.19
C GLU A 161 -19.53 8.56 -14.15
N GLY A 162 -20.01 9.68 -13.65
CA GLY A 162 -20.64 10.74 -14.43
C GLY A 162 -19.89 12.06 -14.49
N ASP A 163 -18.84 12.25 -13.68
CA ASP A 163 -18.25 13.57 -13.53
C ASP A 163 -16.75 13.53 -13.19
N THR A 164 -16.09 14.66 -13.41
CA THR A 164 -14.70 14.90 -13.03
C THR A 164 -14.61 16.28 -12.39
N THR A 165 -14.38 16.30 -11.08
CA THR A 165 -14.42 17.52 -10.27
C THR A 165 -13.15 17.72 -9.44
N ILE A 166 -12.80 18.99 -9.19
CA ILE A 166 -11.73 19.37 -8.27
C ILE A 166 -12.32 19.49 -6.87
N HIS A 167 -11.72 18.78 -5.92
CA HIS A 167 -12.11 18.78 -4.52
C HIS A 167 -11.09 19.58 -3.70
N LYS A 168 -11.57 20.63 -3.01
CA LYS A 168 -10.69 21.49 -2.20
C LYS A 168 -10.24 20.74 -0.94
N GLY A 169 -8.93 20.65 -0.72
CA GLY A 169 -8.35 20.02 0.45
C GLY A 169 -7.08 19.24 0.15
N TYR A 170 -6.63 18.48 1.16
CA TYR A 170 -5.46 17.61 1.07
C TYR A 170 -5.88 16.18 0.72
N VAL A 171 -5.27 15.59 -0.29
CA VAL A 171 -5.72 14.33 -0.91
C VAL A 171 -5.87 13.17 0.07
N THR A 172 -4.94 13.03 1.03
CA THR A 172 -5.00 11.93 2.01
C THR A 172 -6.21 12.08 2.93
N ASP A 173 -6.51 13.31 3.37
CA ASP A 173 -7.67 13.59 4.22
C ASP A 173 -8.97 13.36 3.45
N LEU A 174 -9.04 13.84 2.21
CA LEU A 174 -10.21 13.67 1.35
C LEU A 174 -10.51 12.19 1.06
N ILE A 175 -9.48 11.39 0.73
CA ILE A 175 -9.67 9.95 0.50
C ILE A 175 -10.18 9.28 1.77
N THR A 176 -9.61 9.61 2.93
CA THR A 176 -10.07 9.05 4.21
C THR A 176 -11.51 9.43 4.48
N GLN A 177 -11.85 10.73 4.37
CA GLN A 177 -13.20 11.23 4.56
C GLN A 177 -14.22 10.53 3.65
N TYR A 178 -13.93 10.38 2.36
CA TYR A 178 -14.86 9.72 1.42
C TYR A 178 -15.02 8.23 1.68
N CYS A 179 -13.97 7.55 2.16
CA CYS A 179 -14.07 6.17 2.60
C CYS A 179 -14.98 6.04 3.84
N GLU A 180 -14.82 6.93 4.82
CA GLU A 180 -15.65 6.98 6.02
C GLU A 180 -17.11 7.31 5.67
N GLU A 181 -17.36 8.32 4.84
CA GLU A 181 -18.68 8.69 4.36
C GLU A 181 -19.38 7.54 3.63
N TRP A 182 -18.64 6.83 2.77
CA TRP A 182 -19.17 5.66 2.09
C TRP A 182 -19.50 4.53 3.07
N MET A 183 -18.60 4.24 3.99
CA MET A 183 -18.84 3.20 5.00
C MET A 183 -20.05 3.54 5.89
N ASP A 184 -20.24 4.83 6.23
CA ASP A 184 -21.29 5.25 7.14
C ASP A 184 -22.65 5.45 6.46
N ASN A 185 -22.68 6.01 5.26
CA ASN A 185 -23.91 6.46 4.62
C ASN A 185 -24.10 6.00 3.17
N GLY A 186 -23.03 5.56 2.52
CA GLY A 186 -23.03 5.27 1.08
C GLY A 186 -23.33 3.83 0.69
N ARG A 187 -23.35 2.90 1.63
CA ARG A 187 -23.50 1.46 1.38
C ARG A 187 -24.74 0.84 2.01
N ASP A 188 -25.16 -0.31 1.54
CA ASP A 188 -26.18 -1.15 2.16
C ASP A 188 -25.64 -1.81 3.45
N LYS A 189 -26.15 -1.40 4.60
CA LYS A 189 -25.73 -1.92 5.91
C LYS A 189 -26.08 -3.40 6.14
N ASN A 190 -26.94 -3.99 5.33
CA ASN A 190 -27.33 -5.39 5.41
C ASN A 190 -26.39 -6.34 4.64
N LYS A 191 -25.41 -5.77 3.92
CA LYS A 191 -24.41 -6.54 3.16
C LYS A 191 -23.02 -6.41 3.77
N PRO A 192 -22.21 -7.48 3.74
CA PRO A 192 -20.78 -7.33 3.95
C PRO A 192 -20.19 -6.48 2.84
N PHE A 193 -19.12 -5.74 3.13
CA PHE A 193 -18.52 -4.88 2.13
C PHE A 193 -17.02 -5.17 1.92
N PHE A 194 -16.55 -4.81 0.73
CA PHE A 194 -15.14 -4.73 0.36
C PHE A 194 -14.81 -3.33 -0.09
N LEU A 195 -13.94 -2.65 0.64
CA LEU A 195 -13.46 -1.31 0.32
C LEU A 195 -11.96 -1.34 -0.03
N MET A 196 -11.60 -0.83 -1.20
CA MET A 196 -10.22 -0.51 -1.56
C MET A 196 -9.96 0.99 -1.35
N MET A 197 -9.22 1.32 -0.30
CA MET A 197 -8.80 2.68 0.05
C MET A 197 -7.37 2.90 -0.44
N HIS A 198 -7.20 3.67 -1.50
CA HIS A 198 -5.94 3.82 -2.20
C HIS A 198 -5.37 5.24 -2.08
N HIS A 199 -4.42 5.42 -1.17
CA HIS A 199 -3.73 6.70 -1.01
C HIS A 199 -2.73 6.97 -2.13
N LYS A 200 -2.59 8.27 -2.52
CA LYS A 200 -1.48 8.78 -3.30
C LYS A 200 -0.19 8.84 -2.47
N ALA A 201 -0.32 9.17 -1.19
CA ALA A 201 0.83 9.28 -0.30
C ALA A 201 1.50 7.89 -0.13
N ILE A 202 2.80 7.84 -0.12
CA ILE A 202 3.77 8.93 -0.08
C ILE A 202 4.54 9.08 -1.40
N HIS A 203 3.92 8.83 -2.55
CA HIS A 203 4.55 9.00 -3.87
C HIS A 203 5.18 10.40 -4.02
N ARG A 204 6.30 10.49 -4.80
CA ARG A 204 6.87 11.80 -5.13
C ARG A 204 5.75 12.70 -5.74
N ASN A 205 5.60 13.98 -5.46
CA ASN A 205 6.61 14.90 -4.92
C ASN A 205 6.67 15.01 -3.38
N TRP A 206 6.15 14.06 -2.60
CA TRP A 206 6.22 14.06 -1.12
C TRP A 206 5.76 15.37 -0.49
N VAL A 207 4.64 15.90 -0.91
CA VAL A 207 4.09 17.12 -0.33
C VAL A 207 3.27 16.76 0.91
N PRO A 208 3.72 17.10 2.11
CA PRO A 208 2.95 16.85 3.34
C PRO A 208 1.76 17.80 3.46
N ALA A 209 0.80 17.47 4.32
CA ALA A 209 -0.20 18.45 4.72
C ALA A 209 0.45 19.60 5.48
N GLU A 210 -0.09 20.83 5.35
CA GLU A 210 0.48 22.05 5.93
C GLU A 210 0.74 21.90 7.44
N ARG A 211 -0.18 21.23 8.16
CA ARG A 211 -0.03 20.94 9.60
C ARG A 211 1.19 20.09 9.97
N HIS A 212 1.85 19.48 9.00
CA HIS A 212 3.01 18.62 9.20
C HIS A 212 4.32 19.22 8.67
N TYR A 213 4.31 20.39 8.03
CA TYR A 213 5.52 20.99 7.44
C TYR A 213 6.68 21.12 8.40
N ARG A 214 6.39 21.42 9.67
CA ARG A 214 7.42 21.64 10.70
C ARG A 214 7.62 20.45 11.63
N LEU A 215 6.94 19.32 11.38
CA LEU A 215 6.94 18.17 12.30
C LEU A 215 8.35 17.65 12.60
N TYR A 216 9.24 17.67 11.62
CA TYR A 216 10.59 17.15 11.73
C TYR A 216 11.67 18.23 11.52
N GLU A 217 11.35 19.51 11.66
CA GLU A 217 12.26 20.63 11.39
C GLU A 217 13.58 20.53 12.16
N HIS A 218 13.57 20.00 13.37
CA HIS A 218 14.76 19.83 14.21
C HIS A 218 15.20 18.37 14.37
N ALA A 219 14.57 17.44 13.67
CA ALA A 219 14.88 16.03 13.78
C ALA A 219 16.15 15.67 13.00
N LYS A 220 16.97 14.80 13.60
CA LYS A 220 18.11 14.21 12.91
C LYS A 220 17.75 12.77 12.53
N PHE A 221 17.64 12.52 11.25
CA PHE A 221 17.39 11.17 10.73
C PHE A 221 18.70 10.39 10.62
N PRO A 222 18.73 9.12 11.05
CA PRO A 222 19.90 8.27 10.86
C PRO A 222 20.07 7.98 9.37
N LEU A 223 21.30 8.17 8.86
CA LEU A 223 21.64 7.73 7.51
C LEU A 223 21.91 6.22 7.53
N PRO A 224 21.44 5.46 6.54
CA PRO A 224 21.81 4.06 6.41
C PRO A 224 23.30 3.93 6.02
N ASP A 225 23.95 2.85 6.41
CA ASP A 225 25.39 2.62 6.16
C ASP A 225 25.75 2.67 4.67
N ASN A 226 24.81 2.35 3.80
CA ASN A 226 24.97 2.38 2.36
C ASN A 226 24.49 3.68 1.68
N TYR A 227 24.29 4.74 2.42
CA TYR A 227 23.79 6.02 1.88
C TYR A 227 24.68 6.61 0.78
N TYR A 228 26.00 6.49 0.96
CA TYR A 228 27.01 6.96 0.00
C TYR A 228 27.54 5.86 -0.92
N ASP A 229 26.87 4.70 -1.00
CA ASP A 229 27.29 3.58 -1.81
C ASP A 229 27.26 3.91 -3.31
N ALA A 230 28.37 3.76 -4.00
CA ALA A 230 28.49 3.96 -5.45
C ALA A 230 27.97 2.77 -6.28
N TYR A 231 27.46 1.71 -5.61
CA TYR A 231 26.97 0.48 -6.21
C TYR A 231 27.99 -0.29 -7.06
N GLU A 232 29.29 -0.18 -6.75
CA GLU A 232 30.37 -0.87 -7.49
C GLU A 232 30.11 -2.38 -7.56
N GLY A 233 30.29 -2.95 -8.75
CA GLY A 233 30.03 -4.38 -9.02
C GLY A 233 28.55 -4.77 -9.12
N ARG A 234 27.62 -3.84 -8.94
CA ARG A 234 26.16 -4.08 -9.04
C ARG A 234 25.56 -3.29 -10.19
N TYR A 235 25.79 -3.78 -11.40
CA TYR A 235 25.46 -3.09 -12.65
C TYR A 235 24.05 -2.53 -12.71
N ALA A 236 23.04 -3.34 -12.35
CA ALA A 236 21.64 -2.90 -12.38
C ALA A 236 21.40 -1.69 -11.44
N ALA A 237 21.96 -1.70 -10.23
CA ALA A 237 21.84 -0.60 -9.29
C ALA A 237 22.59 0.64 -9.75
N GLN A 238 23.78 0.47 -10.33
CA GLN A 238 24.57 1.57 -10.90
C GLN A 238 23.88 2.29 -12.06
N MET A 239 23.15 1.53 -12.89
CA MET A 239 22.49 2.06 -14.09
C MET A 239 21.11 2.65 -13.82
N GLN A 240 20.55 2.46 -12.63
CA GLN A 240 19.28 3.06 -12.24
C GLN A 240 19.41 4.58 -12.13
N LYS A 241 18.43 5.29 -12.69
CA LYS A 241 18.32 6.75 -12.58
C LYS A 241 17.62 7.12 -11.26
N MET A 242 18.19 6.70 -10.13
CA MET A 242 17.68 6.89 -8.78
C MET A 242 18.72 7.42 -7.79
N ASN A 243 19.83 7.94 -8.31
CA ASN A 243 20.90 8.50 -7.49
C ASN A 243 20.51 9.89 -6.98
N ILE A 244 20.67 10.13 -5.67
CA ILE A 244 20.30 11.39 -5.01
C ILE A 244 21.01 12.59 -5.65
N TYR A 245 22.31 12.45 -5.99
CA TYR A 245 23.12 13.54 -6.54
C TYR A 245 22.80 13.87 -7.99
N ARG A 246 22.32 12.89 -8.75
CA ARG A 246 22.29 12.96 -10.21
C ARG A 246 20.89 12.99 -10.79
N ASP A 247 19.96 12.28 -10.11
CA ASP A 247 18.70 11.91 -10.72
C ASP A 247 17.46 12.45 -9.97
N MET A 248 17.65 13.02 -8.77
CA MET A 248 16.59 13.69 -8.03
C MET A 248 16.48 15.16 -8.44
N TYR A 249 15.25 15.65 -8.60
CA TYR A 249 14.99 17.05 -8.94
C TYR A 249 15.03 17.92 -7.68
N GLU A 250 15.91 18.92 -7.66
CA GLU A 250 16.13 19.79 -6.50
C GLU A 250 14.82 20.41 -5.98
N GLY A 251 14.02 21.02 -6.84
CA GLY A 251 12.78 21.67 -6.45
C GLY A 251 11.66 20.70 -6.06
N HIS A 252 11.47 19.62 -6.83
CA HIS A 252 10.37 18.68 -6.61
C HIS A 252 10.66 17.65 -5.53
N ASP A 253 11.84 17.04 -5.58
CA ASP A 253 12.16 15.92 -4.71
C ASP A 253 12.85 16.38 -3.43
N LEU A 254 13.81 17.28 -3.52
CA LEU A 254 14.63 17.74 -2.40
C LEU A 254 14.06 18.99 -1.71
N LYS A 255 13.02 19.60 -2.28
CA LYS A 255 12.41 20.86 -1.79
C LYS A 255 13.41 22.02 -1.68
N MET A 256 14.50 21.98 -2.45
CA MET A 256 15.46 23.05 -2.50
C MET A 256 14.88 24.20 -3.34
N VAL A 257 14.89 25.40 -2.80
CA VAL A 257 14.59 26.62 -3.58
C VAL A 257 15.82 26.95 -4.42
N ALA A 258 15.61 27.23 -5.70
CA ALA A 258 16.66 27.81 -6.51
C ALA A 258 17.10 29.12 -5.85
N GLY A 259 18.37 29.19 -5.46
CA GLY A 259 18.97 30.38 -4.89
C GLY A 259 19.11 31.51 -5.93
#